data_16f2742602550314d9ea36f08a420cfc
#
_entry.id   16f2742602550314d9ea36f08a420cfc
#
_cell.length_a   1.000
_cell.length_b   1.000
_cell.length_c   1.000
_cell.angle_alpha   90.00
_cell.angle_beta   90.00
_cell.angle_gamma   90.00
#
_symmetry.space_group_name_H-M   'P 1'
#
loop_
_entity.id
_entity.type
_entity.pdbx_description
1 polymer ?
#
loop_
_entity_poly.entity_id
_entity_poly.type
_entity_poly.pdbx_seq_one_letter_code
_entity_poly.pdbx_strand_id
1 'polypeptide(L)'
;MRYLNGGDSPRIGLVGKGIVYDSGGYSIKTTPGMKNMFDDMGGAAAVIGAMTAVADQKLKANVIGVIAACENKIAADAYVPGDIIGSMSGKTIEVISADAEGRLTLADAVTYIQRKESCRFVADIATLTGSAKTAVGKYSAAVLTNNEELYASAREASRLSLSLIHI
;
A
#
# COMPACT_ATOMS: atom_id res chain seq x y z
N MET A 1 6.33 -11.93 1.77
CA MET A 1 7.41 -12.37 0.84
C MET A 1 8.75 -11.89 1.38
N ARG A 2 9.79 -12.71 1.30
CA ARG A 2 11.15 -12.33 1.76
C ARG A 2 12.16 -12.70 0.70
N TYR A 3 13.02 -11.76 0.36
CA TYR A 3 14.20 -11.96 -0.47
C TYR A 3 15.42 -11.45 0.28
N LEU A 4 16.33 -12.34 0.65
CA LEU A 4 17.46 -12.05 1.54
C LEU A 4 18.77 -12.46 0.85
N ASN A 5 19.29 -11.60 0.00
CA ASN A 5 20.53 -11.83 -0.77
C ASN A 5 21.56 -10.70 -0.58
N GLY A 6 21.30 -9.81 0.37
CA GLY A 6 22.11 -8.61 0.62
C GLY A 6 23.10 -8.74 1.78
N GLY A 7 23.28 -9.93 2.38
CA GLY A 7 24.14 -10.10 3.56
C GLY A 7 23.69 -9.17 4.70
N ASP A 8 24.64 -8.39 5.21
CA ASP A 8 24.42 -7.45 6.35
C ASP A 8 23.75 -6.12 5.94
N SER A 9 23.39 -5.96 4.67
CA SER A 9 22.69 -4.74 4.23
C SER A 9 21.34 -4.57 4.93
N PRO A 10 20.90 -3.33 5.19
CA PRO A 10 19.62 -3.09 5.82
C PRO A 10 18.46 -3.63 4.97
N ARG A 11 17.40 -4.05 5.64
CA ARG A 11 16.18 -4.52 4.97
C ARG A 11 15.36 -3.35 4.45
N ILE A 12 14.87 -3.48 3.23
CA ILE A 12 13.94 -2.59 2.57
C ILE A 12 12.57 -3.24 2.62
N GLY A 13 11.58 -2.51 3.10
CA GLY A 13 10.18 -2.96 3.17
C GLY A 13 9.36 -2.36 2.04
N LEU A 14 8.61 -3.21 1.34
CA LEU A 14 7.61 -2.81 0.36
C LEU A 14 6.23 -3.24 0.87
N VAL A 15 5.31 -2.31 0.99
CA VAL A 15 3.94 -2.56 1.45
C VAL A 15 2.96 -2.24 0.33
N GLY A 16 2.04 -3.15 0.05
CA GLY A 16 1.03 -2.99 -1.00
C GLY A 16 -0.39 -3.05 -0.46
N LYS A 17 -1.23 -2.06 -0.81
CA LYS A 17 -2.69 -2.17 -0.61
C LYS A 17 -3.22 -3.33 -1.43
N GLY A 18 -3.96 -4.24 -0.78
CA GLY A 18 -4.46 -5.46 -1.39
C GLY A 18 -5.96 -5.67 -1.18
N ILE A 19 -6.78 -4.64 -1.35
CA ILE A 19 -8.24 -4.78 -1.26
C ILE A 19 -8.73 -5.44 -2.55
N VAL A 20 -9.04 -6.73 -2.48
CA VAL A 20 -9.40 -7.52 -3.67
C VAL A 20 -10.80 -7.22 -4.19
N TYR A 21 -11.64 -6.63 -3.35
CA TYR A 21 -12.89 -5.96 -3.77
C TYR A 21 -13.28 -4.90 -2.73
N ASP A 22 -13.54 -3.67 -3.19
CA ASP A 22 -13.93 -2.56 -2.33
C ASP A 22 -15.35 -2.08 -2.65
N SER A 23 -16.31 -2.51 -1.84
CA SER A 23 -17.71 -2.04 -1.93
C SER A 23 -17.92 -0.68 -1.25
N GLY A 24 -16.93 -0.18 -0.49
CA GLY A 24 -17.07 0.93 0.44
C GLY A 24 -17.58 0.51 1.82
N GLY A 25 -17.85 -0.78 2.03
CA GLY A 25 -18.44 -1.27 3.27
C GLY A 25 -19.76 -0.57 3.58
N TYR A 26 -20.01 -0.21 4.85
CA TYR A 26 -21.20 0.54 5.23
C TYR A 26 -21.21 2.01 4.75
N SER A 27 -20.11 2.54 4.24
CA SER A 27 -20.05 3.78 3.44
C SER A 27 -20.13 3.45 1.95
N ILE A 28 -21.21 2.76 1.55
CA ILE A 28 -21.36 2.08 0.27
C ILE A 28 -21.13 2.98 -0.94
N LYS A 29 -20.34 2.52 -1.88
CA LYS A 29 -20.11 3.23 -3.14
C LYS A 29 -21.37 3.23 -4.02
N THR A 30 -21.49 4.24 -4.85
CA THR A 30 -22.50 4.24 -5.92
C THR A 30 -22.21 3.13 -6.93
N THR A 31 -23.21 2.64 -7.66
CA THR A 31 -23.02 1.62 -8.68
C THR A 31 -21.92 1.95 -9.70
N PRO A 32 -21.82 3.17 -10.26
CA PRO A 32 -20.72 3.53 -11.13
C PRO A 32 -19.36 3.54 -10.42
N GLY A 33 -19.31 3.96 -9.15
CA GLY A 33 -18.08 4.00 -8.35
C GLY A 33 -17.58 2.61 -7.94
N MET A 34 -18.48 1.63 -7.87
CA MET A 34 -18.17 0.25 -7.46
C MET A 34 -17.70 -0.63 -8.63
N LYS A 35 -18.01 -0.26 -9.88
CA LYS A 35 -17.91 -1.12 -11.07
C LYS A 35 -16.54 -1.79 -11.25
N ASN A 36 -15.45 -1.11 -10.91
CA ASN A 36 -14.08 -1.61 -11.13
C ASN A 36 -13.33 -1.84 -9.83
N MET A 37 -14.00 -1.93 -8.70
CA MET A 37 -13.35 -2.04 -7.38
C MET A 37 -12.70 -3.38 -7.08
N PHE A 38 -12.66 -4.30 -8.04
CA PHE A 38 -11.80 -5.48 -8.04
C PHE A 38 -10.32 -5.13 -8.33
N ASP A 39 -10.03 -3.92 -8.81
CA ASP A 39 -8.68 -3.44 -9.11
C ASP A 39 -8.02 -2.68 -7.93
N ASP A 40 -8.70 -2.60 -6.77
CA ASP A 40 -8.22 -1.88 -5.59
C ASP A 40 -7.09 -2.62 -4.84
N MET A 41 -6.45 -3.49 -5.56
CA MET A 41 -5.27 -4.26 -5.18
C MET A 41 -4.03 -3.93 -6.05
N GLY A 42 -4.06 -2.84 -6.79
CA GLY A 42 -2.95 -2.42 -7.65
C GLY A 42 -1.64 -2.23 -6.91
N GLY A 43 -1.69 -1.76 -5.65
CA GLY A 43 -0.52 -1.68 -4.78
C GLY A 43 0.09 -3.04 -4.48
N ALA A 44 -0.73 -4.04 -4.15
CA ALA A 44 -0.29 -5.41 -3.93
C ALA A 44 0.32 -6.01 -5.21
N ALA A 45 -0.30 -5.79 -6.36
CA ALA A 45 0.22 -6.25 -7.64
C ALA A 45 1.61 -5.66 -7.94
N ALA A 46 1.80 -4.36 -7.68
CA ALA A 46 3.09 -3.70 -7.85
C ALA A 46 4.18 -4.30 -6.93
N VAL A 47 3.84 -4.58 -5.66
CA VAL A 47 4.78 -5.23 -4.73
C VAL A 47 5.13 -6.64 -5.17
N ILE A 48 4.15 -7.44 -5.63
CA ILE A 48 4.42 -8.79 -6.16
C ILE A 48 5.37 -8.71 -7.38
N GLY A 49 5.07 -7.81 -8.33
CA GLY A 49 5.92 -7.60 -9.50
C GLY A 49 7.34 -7.18 -9.15
N ALA A 50 7.49 -6.24 -8.20
CA ALA A 50 8.79 -5.80 -7.71
C ALA A 50 9.57 -6.94 -7.04
N MET A 51 8.93 -7.75 -6.19
CA MET A 51 9.57 -8.91 -5.53
C MET A 51 10.00 -9.97 -6.53
N THR A 52 9.20 -10.20 -7.59
CA THR A 52 9.56 -11.09 -8.70
C THR A 52 10.79 -10.57 -9.43
N ALA A 53 10.79 -9.29 -9.81
CA ALA A 53 11.91 -8.67 -10.51
C ALA A 53 13.22 -8.69 -9.69
N VAL A 54 13.12 -8.41 -8.39
CA VAL A 54 14.26 -8.47 -7.45
C VAL A 54 14.86 -9.89 -7.41
N ALA A 55 14.00 -10.91 -7.38
CA ALA A 55 14.43 -12.31 -7.32
C ALA A 55 15.04 -12.77 -8.65
N ASP A 56 14.40 -12.46 -9.77
CA ASP A 56 14.85 -12.85 -11.12
C ASP A 56 16.20 -12.22 -11.49
N GLN A 57 16.39 -10.95 -11.11
CA GLN A 57 17.64 -10.22 -11.33
C GLN A 57 18.74 -10.58 -10.31
N LYS A 58 18.43 -11.39 -9.31
CA LYS A 58 19.35 -11.80 -8.23
C LYS A 58 20.05 -10.61 -7.57
N LEU A 59 19.30 -9.54 -7.29
CA LEU A 59 19.86 -8.32 -6.71
C LEU A 59 20.53 -8.60 -5.36
N LYS A 60 21.64 -7.94 -5.10
CA LYS A 60 22.33 -7.99 -3.78
C LYS A 60 21.62 -7.06 -2.80
N ALA A 61 20.44 -7.42 -2.36
CA ALA A 61 19.60 -6.64 -1.46
C ALA A 61 18.78 -7.55 -0.54
N ASN A 62 18.33 -7.01 0.59
CA ASN A 62 17.37 -7.64 1.48
C ASN A 62 16.04 -6.91 1.35
N VAL A 63 15.06 -7.54 0.74
CA VAL A 63 13.76 -6.94 0.45
C VAL A 63 12.64 -7.78 1.07
N ILE A 64 11.74 -7.12 1.78
CA ILE A 64 10.56 -7.72 2.38
C ILE A 64 9.31 -7.10 1.73
N GLY A 65 8.47 -7.94 1.13
CA GLY A 65 7.17 -7.52 0.61
C GLY A 65 6.04 -7.95 1.54
N VAL A 66 5.19 -7.02 1.93
CA VAL A 66 3.98 -7.25 2.73
C VAL A 66 2.76 -6.77 1.95
N ILE A 67 1.74 -7.60 1.91
CA ILE A 67 0.45 -7.29 1.28
C ILE A 67 -0.64 -7.47 2.33
N ALA A 68 -1.43 -6.43 2.57
CA ALA A 68 -2.63 -6.50 3.38
C ALA A 68 -3.81 -6.88 2.48
N ALA A 69 -3.99 -8.19 2.24
CA ALA A 69 -5.03 -8.70 1.35
C ALA A 69 -6.32 -8.96 2.13
N CYS A 70 -7.39 -8.26 1.78
CA CYS A 70 -8.72 -8.46 2.32
C CYS A 70 -9.80 -7.94 1.37
N GLU A 71 -11.06 -8.13 1.74
CA GLU A 71 -12.22 -7.54 1.07
C GLU A 71 -12.84 -6.47 1.96
N ASN A 72 -13.39 -5.42 1.36
CA ASN A 72 -14.22 -4.44 2.04
C ASN A 72 -15.68 -4.63 1.59
N LYS A 73 -16.42 -5.40 2.37
CA LYS A 73 -17.81 -5.78 2.07
C LYS A 73 -18.73 -5.53 3.25
N ILE A 74 -20.02 -5.39 2.98
CA ILE A 74 -21.06 -5.39 4.00
C ILE A 74 -21.23 -6.81 4.54
N ALA A 75 -21.13 -6.95 5.86
CA ALA A 75 -21.35 -8.20 6.58
C ALA A 75 -21.90 -7.89 7.98
N ALA A 76 -22.45 -8.90 8.63
CA ALA A 76 -23.07 -8.71 9.94
C ALA A 76 -22.07 -8.28 11.03
N ASP A 77 -20.79 -8.62 10.86
CA ASP A 77 -19.69 -8.34 11.76
C ASP A 77 -18.72 -7.26 11.19
N ALA A 78 -19.06 -6.62 10.07
CA ALA A 78 -18.24 -5.55 9.52
C ALA A 78 -18.37 -4.27 10.36
N TYR A 79 -17.25 -3.57 10.50
CA TYR A 79 -17.21 -2.29 11.21
C TYR A 79 -18.07 -1.21 10.50
N VAL A 80 -18.53 -0.26 11.26
CA VAL A 80 -19.38 0.85 10.79
C VAL A 80 -18.73 2.20 11.09
N PRO A 81 -19.10 3.29 10.39
CA PRO A 81 -18.69 4.63 10.78
C PRO A 81 -19.07 4.94 12.23
N GLY A 82 -18.12 5.46 13.01
CA GLY A 82 -18.25 5.70 14.45
C GLY A 82 -17.62 4.61 15.31
N ASP A 83 -17.29 3.45 14.76
CA ASP A 83 -16.57 2.43 15.51
C ASP A 83 -15.13 2.86 15.84
N ILE A 84 -14.65 2.40 16.99
CA ILE A 84 -13.26 2.55 17.41
C ILE A 84 -12.59 1.18 17.35
N ILE A 85 -11.70 0.99 16.38
CA ILE A 85 -10.99 -0.27 16.17
C ILE A 85 -9.56 -0.20 16.70
N GLY A 86 -9.04 -1.35 17.12
CA GLY A 86 -7.63 -1.49 17.51
C GLY A 86 -6.73 -1.66 16.30
N SER A 87 -5.49 -1.16 16.38
CA SER A 87 -4.46 -1.39 15.38
C SER A 87 -3.30 -2.20 15.95
N MET A 88 -2.51 -2.81 15.09
CA MET A 88 -1.30 -3.56 15.46
C MET A 88 -0.26 -2.69 16.18
N SER A 89 -0.33 -1.38 16.01
CA SER A 89 0.54 -0.44 16.72
C SER A 89 0.20 -0.32 18.21
N GLY A 90 -0.98 -0.78 18.63
CA GLY A 90 -1.56 -0.59 19.96
C GLY A 90 -2.37 0.70 20.09
N LYS A 91 -2.46 1.49 19.02
CA LYS A 91 -3.34 2.67 18.96
C LYS A 91 -4.74 2.26 18.53
N THR A 92 -5.72 3.05 18.93
CA THR A 92 -7.09 2.97 18.44
C THR A 92 -7.31 3.93 17.27
N ILE A 93 -8.21 3.57 16.38
CA ILE A 93 -8.57 4.35 15.20
C ILE A 93 -10.09 4.50 15.18
N GLU A 94 -10.59 5.73 15.16
CA GLU A 94 -11.99 6.01 14.90
C GLU A 94 -12.26 5.88 13.40
N VAL A 95 -13.25 5.08 13.04
CA VAL A 95 -13.69 4.89 11.65
C VAL A 95 -14.66 6.00 11.28
N ILE A 96 -14.21 6.97 10.51
CA ILE A 96 -15.07 8.04 10.00
C ILE A 96 -15.84 7.58 8.75
N SER A 97 -15.20 6.75 7.94
CA SER A 97 -15.80 6.19 6.72
C SER A 97 -15.29 4.77 6.51
N ALA A 98 -16.20 3.85 6.25
CA ALA A 98 -15.85 2.47 5.91
C ALA A 98 -15.26 2.36 4.49
N ASP A 99 -15.38 3.39 3.65
CA ASP A 99 -14.73 3.53 2.33
C ASP A 99 -13.30 4.10 2.43
N ALA A 100 -12.75 4.15 3.63
CA ALA A 100 -11.37 4.53 3.91
C ALA A 100 -10.56 3.35 4.50
N GLU A 101 -10.88 2.13 4.11
CA GLU A 101 -10.34 0.85 4.59
C GLU A 101 -8.87 0.64 4.27
N GLY A 102 -8.42 1.15 3.11
CA GLY A 102 -7.05 0.96 2.65
C GLY A 102 -6.02 1.53 3.62
N ARG A 103 -6.26 2.69 4.19
CA ARG A 103 -5.38 3.28 5.20
C ARG A 103 -5.38 2.52 6.52
N LEU A 104 -6.46 1.82 6.85
CA LEU A 104 -6.55 0.98 8.04
C LEU A 104 -5.67 -0.26 7.89
N THR A 105 -5.78 -0.95 6.75
CA THR A 105 -4.96 -2.13 6.45
C THR A 105 -3.47 -1.77 6.29
N LEU A 106 -3.16 -0.62 5.68
CA LEU A 106 -1.79 -0.12 5.54
C LEU A 106 -1.17 0.23 6.89
N ALA A 107 -1.92 0.80 7.83
CA ALA A 107 -1.42 1.11 9.17
C ALA A 107 -0.87 -0.16 9.87
N ASP A 108 -1.57 -1.28 9.74
CA ASP A 108 -1.14 -2.55 10.30
C ASP A 108 0.02 -3.18 9.50
N ALA A 109 -0.04 -3.15 8.17
CA ALA A 109 1.01 -3.69 7.31
C ALA A 109 2.35 -2.96 7.50
N VAL A 110 2.33 -1.62 7.62
CA VAL A 110 3.52 -0.81 7.92
C VAL A 110 4.05 -1.11 9.32
N THR A 111 3.16 -1.24 10.31
CA THR A 111 3.55 -1.62 11.66
C THR A 111 4.17 -3.01 11.70
N TYR A 112 3.60 -3.96 10.97
CA TYR A 112 4.12 -5.32 10.86
C TYR A 112 5.53 -5.33 10.29
N ILE A 113 5.74 -4.69 9.15
CA ILE A 113 7.02 -4.73 8.43
C ILE A 113 8.15 -4.06 9.23
N GLN A 114 7.82 -3.03 10.00
CA GLN A 114 8.75 -2.38 10.91
C GLN A 114 9.08 -3.24 12.13
N ARG A 115 8.06 -3.74 12.85
CA ARG A 115 8.24 -4.42 14.14
C ARG A 115 8.65 -5.89 14.01
N LYS A 116 8.13 -6.59 12.99
CA LYS A 116 8.38 -8.03 12.82
C LYS A 116 9.50 -8.33 11.84
N GLU A 117 9.69 -7.49 10.83
CA GLU A 117 10.71 -7.69 9.80
C GLU A 117 11.92 -6.77 9.97
N SER A 118 11.87 -5.80 10.89
CA SER A 118 12.96 -4.86 11.18
C SER A 118 13.47 -4.12 9.94
N CYS A 119 12.56 -3.74 9.05
CA CYS A 119 12.92 -2.97 7.87
C CYS A 119 13.29 -1.54 8.26
N ARG A 120 14.44 -1.07 7.76
CA ARG A 120 14.93 0.29 8.00
C ARG A 120 14.26 1.32 7.12
N PHE A 121 13.97 0.97 5.87
CA PHE A 121 13.27 1.79 4.90
C PHE A 121 11.97 1.09 4.54
N VAL A 122 10.90 1.84 4.47
CA VAL A 122 9.59 1.31 4.07
C VAL A 122 8.99 2.23 3.02
N ALA A 123 8.56 1.64 1.92
CA ALA A 123 7.73 2.29 0.92
C ALA A 123 6.40 1.55 0.81
N ASP A 124 5.30 2.28 0.82
CA ASP A 124 3.99 1.71 0.51
C ASP A 124 3.45 2.25 -0.81
N ILE A 125 2.64 1.43 -1.46
CA ILE A 125 1.97 1.79 -2.70
C ILE A 125 0.51 1.34 -2.65
N ALA A 126 -0.39 2.23 -3.04
CA ALA A 126 -1.82 2.01 -2.88
C ALA A 126 -2.66 2.79 -3.89
N THR A 127 -3.71 2.17 -4.38
CA THR A 127 -4.85 2.81 -5.02
C THR A 127 -5.73 3.45 -3.94
N LEU A 128 -5.20 4.48 -3.27
CA LEU A 128 -5.70 4.88 -1.95
C LEU A 128 -6.90 5.82 -2.00
N THR A 129 -6.86 6.84 -2.88
CA THR A 129 -7.94 7.85 -2.94
C THR A 129 -8.16 8.36 -4.37
N GLY A 130 -9.42 8.59 -4.71
CA GLY A 130 -9.77 9.30 -5.96
C GLY A 130 -9.23 10.73 -5.99
N SER A 131 -9.05 11.36 -4.82
CA SER A 131 -8.51 12.72 -4.69
C SER A 131 -7.08 12.82 -5.22
N ALA A 132 -6.25 11.80 -5.05
CA ALA A 132 -4.89 11.78 -5.60
C ALA A 132 -4.92 11.92 -7.12
N LYS A 133 -5.80 11.15 -7.80
CA LYS A 133 -6.00 11.25 -9.25
C LYS A 133 -6.49 12.63 -9.68
N THR A 134 -7.33 13.27 -8.88
CA THR A 134 -7.80 14.64 -9.13
C THR A 134 -6.67 15.67 -8.97
N ALA A 135 -5.81 15.49 -7.97
CA ALA A 135 -4.72 16.42 -7.67
C ALA A 135 -3.58 16.35 -8.68
N VAL A 136 -3.14 15.15 -9.09
CA VAL A 136 -1.94 14.96 -9.93
C VAL A 136 -2.24 14.42 -11.32
N GLY A 137 -3.51 14.19 -11.65
CA GLY A 137 -3.96 13.67 -12.94
C GLY A 137 -3.80 12.15 -13.04
N LYS A 138 -4.21 11.60 -14.19
CA LYS A 138 -4.27 10.14 -14.42
C LYS A 138 -2.94 9.51 -14.83
N TYR A 139 -1.94 10.33 -15.09
CA TYR A 139 -0.62 9.90 -15.56
C TYR A 139 0.47 10.12 -14.52
N SER A 140 0.08 10.40 -13.28
CA SER A 140 1.02 10.66 -12.18
C SER A 140 0.60 9.95 -10.92
N ALA A 141 1.55 9.66 -10.05
CA ALA A 141 1.31 9.18 -8.70
C ALA A 141 1.69 10.27 -7.70
N ALA A 142 0.84 10.48 -6.69
CA ALA A 142 1.19 11.35 -5.56
C ALA A 142 2.19 10.63 -4.66
N VAL A 143 3.28 11.28 -4.31
CA VAL A 143 4.29 10.73 -3.38
C VAL A 143 4.38 11.63 -2.16
N LEU A 144 4.35 11.00 -0.98
CA LEU A 144 4.60 11.63 0.31
C LEU A 144 5.78 10.91 0.96
N THR A 145 6.75 11.64 1.45
CA THR A 145 7.94 11.03 2.03
C THR A 145 8.51 11.87 3.18
N ASN A 146 9.26 11.23 4.04
CA ASN A 146 10.13 11.85 5.05
C ASN A 146 11.61 11.58 4.79
N ASN A 147 11.96 11.14 3.55
CA ASN A 147 13.31 10.80 3.15
C ASN A 147 13.60 11.29 1.72
N GLU A 148 14.32 12.39 1.61
CA GLU A 148 14.62 13.04 0.34
C GLU A 148 15.52 12.20 -0.59
N GLU A 149 16.43 11.39 -0.05
CA GLU A 149 17.29 10.51 -0.86
C GLU A 149 16.48 9.39 -1.49
N LEU A 150 15.56 8.78 -0.72
CA LEU A 150 14.66 7.76 -1.23
C LEU A 150 13.75 8.34 -2.31
N TYR A 151 13.26 9.55 -2.08
CA TYR A 151 12.46 10.28 -3.06
C TYR A 151 13.22 10.55 -4.37
N ALA A 152 14.44 11.08 -4.29
CA ALA A 152 15.27 11.34 -5.45
C ALA A 152 15.54 10.06 -6.25
N SER A 153 15.82 8.96 -5.55
CA SER A 153 16.04 7.65 -6.16
C SER A 153 14.78 7.11 -6.85
N ALA A 154 13.61 7.24 -6.22
CA ALA A 154 12.33 6.81 -6.79
C ALA A 154 11.96 7.65 -8.04
N ARG A 155 12.19 8.96 -8.00
CA ARG A 155 11.98 9.85 -9.12
C ARG A 155 12.87 9.50 -10.33
N GLU A 156 14.15 9.22 -10.10
CA GLU A 156 15.06 8.82 -11.17
C GLU A 156 14.67 7.43 -11.73
N ALA A 157 14.33 6.48 -10.88
CA ALA A 157 13.85 5.18 -11.31
C ALA A 157 12.58 5.30 -12.17
N SER A 158 11.64 6.17 -11.79
CA SER A 158 10.45 6.48 -12.56
C SER A 158 10.78 7.02 -13.96
N ARG A 159 11.73 7.96 -14.05
CA ARG A 159 12.17 8.53 -15.32
C ARG A 159 12.78 7.46 -16.25
N LEU A 160 13.57 6.56 -15.69
CA LEU A 160 14.24 5.49 -16.43
C LEU A 160 13.26 4.40 -16.89
N SER A 161 12.27 4.07 -16.08
CA SER A 161 11.27 3.02 -16.37
C SER A 161 10.04 3.53 -17.11
N LEU A 162 9.95 4.82 -17.42
CA LEU A 162 8.76 5.48 -17.96
C LEU A 162 7.52 5.27 -17.10
N SER A 163 7.70 5.06 -15.80
CA SER A 163 6.63 4.92 -14.83
C SER A 163 6.03 6.28 -14.46
N LEU A 164 4.79 6.24 -13.93
CA LEU A 164 3.92 7.41 -13.76
C LEU A 164 4.22 8.24 -12.51
N ILE A 165 5.47 8.44 -12.14
CA ILE A 165 5.80 9.37 -11.05
C ILE A 165 6.21 10.72 -11.64
N HIS A 166 5.25 11.58 -11.86
CA HIS A 166 5.49 13.01 -12.02
C HIS A 166 5.01 13.70 -10.74
N ILE A 167 5.90 14.38 -10.13
CA ILE A 167 5.63 15.19 -8.96
C ILE A 167 5.77 16.62 -9.37
#